data_00e9685ae23e27302e860d711926122d
#
_entry.id   00e9685ae23e27302e860d711926122d
#
_cell.length_a   1.000
_cell.length_b   1.000
_cell.length_c   1.000
_cell.angle_alpha   90.00
_cell.angle_beta   90.00
_cell.angle_gamma   90.00
#
_symmetry.space_group_name_H-M   'P 1'
#
loop_
_entity.id
_entity.type
_entity.pdbx_description
1 polymer ?
#
loop_
_entity_poly.entity_id
_entity_poly.type
_entity_poly.pdbx_seq_one_letter_code
_entity_poly.pdbx_strand_id
1 'polypeptide(L)'
;MLDRIQRWLSIDTMLPVAERLGAVGTTKQLYGNYLKIAWPATLQGLMLQFMTAIDLAMVGALGASALASVGIMGQPEMVMLIFCRALSIAVTAIIARRHGEGDVDGMNAVLKQSILLNFLIYVPLLLICFLNLEHILRFTGAEDGYIETAVWYGRFIVISLIFQSFSQIVGAALIGYGNTKVIFKSNVVGNILNTIMNFFLIYGIGFFPELGVMGAGVSTMISSAIIALLLLRTISQHTSTGLTLRHPSKWTFERPVLHTMFHVGGSSLGEQFFERFGMYTYTMIVASLGAVPLAAHYVCMNLMDIFYYFAMGLGFAGASHTGQSLGHKRPDIARTYGKIGARIGLVVGLVSALIFIGPGDFLVQLYTRESDVVTLSATLMGIMAIAAFPQALQQVYSGVLKGAGDTYYIMKYSLVSVANIRPIITYLLCITLGLGLFGAWLSLCFDQSLRLCCSYLRFIRGTWQHKVV
;
A
#
# COMPACT_ATOMS: atom_id res chain seq x y z
N MET A 1 -20.50 21.85 22.64
CA MET A 1 -20.03 20.92 21.61
C MET A 1 -18.50 20.96 21.46
N LEU A 2 -17.92 22.13 21.30
CA LEU A 2 -16.46 22.33 21.17
C LEU A 2 -15.67 21.73 22.34
N ASP A 3 -16.09 21.94 23.60
CA ASP A 3 -15.42 21.39 24.78
C ASP A 3 -15.43 19.83 24.81
N ARG A 4 -16.48 19.21 24.31
CA ARG A 4 -16.55 17.74 24.21
C ARG A 4 -15.58 17.22 23.15
N ILE A 5 -15.45 17.91 22.02
CA ILE A 5 -14.51 17.55 20.95
C ILE A 5 -13.08 17.76 21.44
N GLN A 6 -12.79 18.88 22.13
CA GLN A 6 -11.46 19.14 22.70
C GLN A 6 -11.09 18.09 23.76
N ARG A 7 -12.01 17.72 24.66
CA ARG A 7 -11.79 16.62 25.62
C ARG A 7 -11.56 15.29 24.91
N TRP A 8 -12.34 14.99 23.86
CA TRP A 8 -12.16 13.75 23.10
C TRP A 8 -10.79 13.72 22.39
N LEU A 9 -10.28 14.83 21.89
CA LEU A 9 -8.95 14.94 21.28
C LEU A 9 -7.82 14.97 22.31
N SER A 10 -8.09 15.28 23.58
CA SER A 10 -7.06 15.42 24.61
C SER A 10 -6.31 14.13 24.86
N ILE A 11 -5.00 14.28 25.14
CA ILE A 11 -4.11 13.17 25.50
C ILE A 11 -4.53 12.53 26.83
N ASP A 12 -5.07 13.32 27.76
CA ASP A 12 -5.47 12.83 29.08
C ASP A 12 -6.60 11.81 29.02
N THR A 13 -7.43 11.87 27.98
CA THR A 13 -8.46 10.85 27.70
C THR A 13 -7.91 9.58 27.07
N MET A 14 -6.76 9.69 26.40
CA MET A 14 -6.09 8.52 25.73
C MET A 14 -5.08 7.85 26.63
N LEU A 15 -4.38 8.62 27.44
CA LEU A 15 -3.33 8.18 28.35
C LEU A 15 -3.48 8.95 29.68
N PRO A 16 -4.26 8.40 30.61
CA PRO A 16 -4.39 8.95 31.97
C PRO A 16 -3.03 9.13 32.64
N VAL A 17 -2.90 10.13 33.51
CA VAL A 17 -1.62 10.44 34.17
C VAL A 17 -1.05 9.23 34.92
N ALA A 18 -1.93 8.40 35.50
CA ALA A 18 -1.53 7.18 36.23
C ALA A 18 -0.91 6.09 35.34
N GLU A 19 -1.17 6.10 34.03
CA GLU A 19 -0.67 5.10 33.07
C GLU A 19 0.62 5.58 32.36
N ARG A 20 1.11 6.79 32.65
CA ARG A 20 2.28 7.37 31.99
C ARG A 20 3.58 6.82 32.58
N LEU A 21 4.41 6.24 31.72
CA LEU A 21 5.72 5.71 32.13
C LEU A 21 6.83 6.79 32.13
N GLY A 22 6.49 8.06 31.89
CA GLY A 22 7.41 9.19 31.87
C GLY A 22 6.80 10.44 31.23
N ALA A 23 7.62 11.42 30.92
CA ALA A 23 7.17 12.65 30.26
C ALA A 23 6.46 12.37 28.93
N VAL A 24 5.36 13.06 28.67
CA VAL A 24 4.54 12.92 27.49
C VAL A 24 4.39 14.32 26.86
N GLY A 25 4.57 14.42 25.55
CA GLY A 25 4.38 15.66 24.81
C GLY A 25 2.94 16.16 24.85
N THR A 26 2.74 17.41 24.45
CA THR A 26 1.39 17.99 24.37
C THR A 26 0.54 17.28 23.30
N THR A 27 -0.79 17.38 23.43
CA THR A 27 -1.74 16.84 22.44
C THR A 27 -1.39 17.31 21.02
N LYS A 28 -1.13 18.62 20.85
CA LYS A 28 -0.77 19.23 19.57
C LYS A 28 0.51 18.62 18.98
N GLN A 29 1.53 18.39 19.82
CA GLN A 29 2.79 17.78 19.37
C GLN A 29 2.59 16.35 18.88
N LEU A 30 1.85 15.49 19.61
CA LEU A 30 1.67 14.10 19.23
C LEU A 30 0.84 13.96 17.95
N TYR A 31 -0.26 14.72 17.81
CA TYR A 31 -1.01 14.77 16.57
C TYR A 31 -0.16 15.31 15.41
N GLY A 32 0.61 16.39 15.66
CA GLY A 32 1.52 16.96 14.67
C GLY A 32 2.59 15.98 14.20
N ASN A 33 3.20 15.24 15.12
CA ASN A 33 4.19 14.21 14.81
C ASN A 33 3.56 13.08 13.96
N TYR A 34 2.36 12.64 14.32
CA TYR A 34 1.64 11.60 13.56
C TYR A 34 1.35 12.05 12.12
N LEU A 35 0.80 13.26 11.97
CA LEU A 35 0.46 13.81 10.65
C LEU A 35 1.70 14.13 9.81
N LYS A 36 2.83 14.46 10.43
CA LYS A 36 4.10 14.70 9.73
C LYS A 36 4.58 13.49 8.93
N ILE A 37 4.26 12.27 9.39
CA ILE A 37 4.55 11.02 8.70
C ILE A 37 3.38 10.63 7.78
N ALA A 38 2.14 10.71 8.28
CA ALA A 38 0.96 10.25 7.55
C ALA A 38 0.69 11.07 6.28
N TRP A 39 0.76 12.40 6.36
CA TRP A 39 0.39 13.28 5.25
C TRP A 39 1.21 13.10 3.98
N PRO A 40 2.57 13.07 4.02
CA PRO A 40 3.35 12.81 2.81
C PRO A 40 3.12 11.41 2.23
N ALA A 41 2.92 10.41 3.09
CA ALA A 41 2.62 9.05 2.64
C ALA A 41 1.24 8.95 1.94
N THR A 42 0.24 9.66 2.45
CA THR A 42 -1.08 9.79 1.82
C THR A 42 -0.97 10.46 0.44
N LEU A 43 -0.31 11.61 0.38
CA LEU A 43 -0.13 12.35 -0.87
C LEU A 43 0.63 11.52 -1.92
N GLN A 44 1.61 10.73 -1.50
CA GLN A 44 2.31 9.80 -2.39
C GLN A 44 1.36 8.78 -3.01
N GLY A 45 0.48 8.16 -2.20
CA GLY A 45 -0.49 7.17 -2.70
C GLY A 45 -1.49 7.78 -3.67
N LEU A 46 -2.03 8.96 -3.35
CA LEU A 46 -2.94 9.69 -4.24
C LEU A 46 -2.26 10.07 -5.56
N MET A 47 -1.04 10.57 -5.48
CA MET A 47 -0.27 10.92 -6.67
C MET A 47 -0.02 9.71 -7.57
N LEU A 48 0.30 8.55 -6.99
CA LEU A 48 0.47 7.32 -7.74
C LEU A 48 -0.82 6.95 -8.49
N GLN A 49 -1.99 7.07 -7.85
CA GLN A 49 -3.28 6.79 -8.47
C GLN A 49 -3.56 7.73 -9.66
N PHE A 50 -3.31 9.03 -9.47
CA PHE A 50 -3.46 10.01 -10.56
C PHE A 50 -2.54 9.72 -11.74
N MET A 51 -1.28 9.39 -11.49
CA MET A 51 -0.31 9.09 -12.55
C MET A 51 -0.70 7.81 -13.30
N THR A 52 -1.12 6.76 -12.61
CA THR A 52 -1.62 5.54 -13.26
C THR A 52 -2.82 5.84 -14.18
N ALA A 53 -3.73 6.72 -13.76
CA ALA A 53 -4.86 7.12 -14.58
C ALA A 53 -4.42 7.91 -15.83
N ILE A 54 -3.44 8.81 -15.70
CA ILE A 54 -2.86 9.57 -16.82
C ILE A 54 -2.16 8.62 -17.80
N ASP A 55 -1.32 7.73 -17.30
CA ASP A 55 -0.59 6.75 -18.13
C ASP A 55 -1.56 5.88 -18.93
N LEU A 56 -2.62 5.39 -18.27
CA LEU A 56 -3.65 4.58 -18.90
C LEU A 56 -4.43 5.37 -19.97
N ALA A 57 -4.74 6.64 -19.72
CA ALA A 57 -5.39 7.51 -20.68
C ALA A 57 -4.50 7.78 -21.91
N MET A 58 -3.20 8.00 -21.71
CA MET A 58 -2.24 8.22 -22.79
C MET A 58 -2.08 6.98 -23.68
N VAL A 59 -1.95 5.79 -23.06
CA VAL A 59 -1.89 4.53 -23.81
C VAL A 59 -3.23 4.20 -24.48
N GLY A 60 -4.35 4.49 -23.81
CA GLY A 60 -5.69 4.28 -24.35
C GLY A 60 -5.96 5.06 -25.64
N ALA A 61 -5.33 6.22 -25.82
CA ALA A 61 -5.41 6.99 -27.05
C ALA A 61 -4.81 6.27 -28.28
N LEU A 62 -3.95 5.26 -28.07
CA LEU A 62 -3.40 4.42 -29.14
C LEU A 62 -4.35 3.30 -29.59
N GLY A 63 -5.45 3.09 -28.86
CA GLY A 63 -6.49 2.09 -29.19
C GLY A 63 -6.56 0.92 -28.23
N ALA A 64 -7.56 0.06 -28.45
CA ALA A 64 -7.91 -1.05 -27.57
C ALA A 64 -6.78 -2.11 -27.42
N SER A 65 -6.07 -2.42 -28.52
CA SER A 65 -4.95 -3.38 -28.48
C SER A 65 -3.78 -2.88 -27.63
N ALA A 66 -3.47 -1.57 -27.68
CA ALA A 66 -2.47 -0.95 -26.84
C ALA A 66 -2.85 -1.03 -25.35
N LEU A 67 -4.11 -0.73 -25.05
CA LEU A 67 -4.64 -0.80 -23.69
C LEU A 67 -4.62 -2.25 -23.15
N ALA A 68 -4.97 -3.22 -23.97
CA ALA A 68 -4.91 -4.65 -23.63
C ALA A 68 -3.47 -5.09 -23.33
N SER A 69 -2.49 -4.63 -24.16
CA SER A 69 -1.07 -4.93 -23.98
C SER A 69 -0.52 -4.45 -22.63
N VAL A 70 -0.95 -3.29 -22.14
CA VAL A 70 -0.57 -2.75 -20.83
C VAL A 70 -1.34 -3.45 -19.71
N GLY A 71 -2.65 -3.63 -19.90
CA GLY A 71 -3.53 -4.21 -18.87
C GLY A 71 -3.16 -5.64 -18.50
N ILE A 72 -2.76 -6.48 -19.49
CA ILE A 72 -2.40 -7.88 -19.24
C ILE A 72 -1.18 -8.03 -18.35
N MET A 73 -0.26 -7.05 -18.34
CA MET A 73 0.93 -7.05 -17.49
C MET A 73 0.62 -6.75 -16.01
N GLY A 74 -0.51 -6.11 -15.71
CA GLY A 74 -0.84 -5.65 -14.36
C GLY A 74 -0.88 -6.76 -13.30
N GLN A 75 -1.45 -7.92 -13.61
CA GLN A 75 -1.51 -9.05 -12.66
C GLN A 75 -0.13 -9.69 -12.41
N PRO A 76 0.67 -10.06 -13.44
CA PRO A 76 2.05 -10.49 -13.25
C PRO A 76 2.90 -9.51 -12.45
N GLU A 77 2.82 -8.22 -12.74
CA GLU A 77 3.55 -7.18 -12.01
C GLU A 77 3.21 -7.17 -10.51
N MET A 78 1.92 -7.24 -10.18
CA MET A 78 1.49 -7.28 -8.78
C MET A 78 2.02 -8.51 -8.05
N VAL A 79 2.04 -9.69 -8.69
CA VAL A 79 2.59 -10.92 -8.11
C VAL A 79 4.10 -10.80 -7.91
N MET A 80 4.83 -10.24 -8.87
CA MET A 80 6.26 -10.01 -8.75
C MET A 80 6.60 -9.09 -7.56
N LEU A 81 5.75 -8.10 -7.25
CA LEU A 81 5.98 -7.15 -6.15
C LEU A 81 5.66 -7.71 -4.74
N ILE A 82 4.97 -8.84 -4.61
CA ILE A 82 4.54 -9.39 -3.30
C ILE A 82 5.74 -9.60 -2.38
N PHE A 83 6.82 -10.21 -2.88
CA PHE A 83 8.02 -10.48 -2.09
C PHE A 83 8.67 -9.20 -1.56
N CYS A 84 8.85 -8.20 -2.43
CA CYS A 84 9.46 -6.93 -2.03
C CYS A 84 8.59 -6.18 -1.01
N ARG A 85 7.27 -6.18 -1.18
CA ARG A 85 6.33 -5.58 -0.21
C ARG A 85 6.40 -6.27 1.16
N ALA A 86 6.48 -7.59 1.19
CA ALA A 86 6.60 -8.35 2.43
C ALA A 86 7.90 -8.03 3.18
N LEU A 87 9.02 -7.97 2.46
CA LEU A 87 10.31 -7.58 3.02
C LEU A 87 10.29 -6.13 3.54
N SER A 88 9.65 -5.21 2.81
CA SER A 88 9.50 -3.80 3.19
C SER A 88 8.79 -3.64 4.55
N ILE A 89 7.78 -4.46 4.85
CA ILE A 89 7.09 -4.44 6.14
C ILE A 89 8.06 -4.82 7.28
N ALA A 90 8.88 -5.85 7.07
CA ALA A 90 9.89 -6.25 8.05
C ALA A 90 10.94 -5.15 8.27
N VAL A 91 11.45 -4.56 7.18
CA VAL A 91 12.42 -3.45 7.24
C VAL A 91 11.86 -2.27 8.03
N THR A 92 10.61 -1.87 7.77
CA THR A 92 9.96 -0.76 8.49
C THR A 92 9.88 -1.05 9.99
N ALA A 93 9.45 -2.25 10.38
CA ALA A 93 9.30 -2.63 11.80
C ALA A 93 10.65 -2.64 12.53
N ILE A 94 11.68 -3.28 11.92
CA ILE A 94 13.00 -3.43 12.54
C ILE A 94 13.69 -2.07 12.65
N ILE A 95 13.69 -1.26 11.59
CA ILE A 95 14.33 0.07 11.61
C ILE A 95 13.61 1.01 12.57
N ALA A 96 12.28 1.00 12.62
CA ALA A 96 11.54 1.81 13.59
C ALA A 96 11.93 1.43 15.03
N ARG A 97 12.08 0.13 15.31
CA ARG A 97 12.48 -0.37 16.64
C ARG A 97 13.90 0.08 16.99
N ARG A 98 14.88 -0.15 16.09
CA ARG A 98 16.28 0.25 16.27
C ARG A 98 16.44 1.76 16.43
N HIS A 99 15.67 2.52 15.66
CA HIS A 99 15.64 3.99 15.80
C HIS A 99 15.17 4.39 17.20
N GLY A 100 14.12 3.77 17.72
CA GLY A 100 13.67 4.00 19.08
C GLY A 100 14.67 3.58 20.17
N GLU A 101 15.47 2.56 19.92
CA GLU A 101 16.56 2.11 20.80
C GLU A 101 17.78 3.05 20.74
N GLY A 102 17.86 3.97 19.76
CA GLY A 102 19.05 4.78 19.50
C GLY A 102 20.18 4.00 18.84
N ASP A 103 19.92 2.79 18.34
CA ASP A 103 20.89 1.88 17.72
C ASP A 103 21.13 2.25 16.25
N VAL A 104 21.97 3.23 16.03
CA VAL A 104 22.35 3.72 14.69
C VAL A 104 23.08 2.65 13.90
N ASP A 105 23.95 1.88 14.54
CA ASP A 105 24.72 0.79 13.92
C ASP A 105 23.78 -0.30 13.42
N GLY A 106 22.84 -0.74 14.26
CA GLY A 106 21.84 -1.73 13.91
C GLY A 106 20.91 -1.26 12.80
N MET A 107 20.46 0.00 12.78
CA MET A 107 19.66 0.54 11.67
C MET A 107 20.39 0.43 10.33
N ASN A 108 21.66 0.83 10.28
CA ASN A 108 22.44 0.81 9.05
C ASN A 108 22.81 -0.61 8.61
N ALA A 109 23.04 -1.52 9.56
CA ALA A 109 23.22 -2.94 9.27
C ALA A 109 21.94 -3.53 8.65
N VAL A 110 20.77 -3.26 9.22
CA VAL A 110 19.49 -3.71 8.67
C VAL A 110 19.25 -3.16 7.27
N LEU A 111 19.49 -1.86 7.03
CA LEU A 111 19.36 -1.24 5.70
C LEU A 111 20.21 -1.97 4.66
N LYS A 112 21.50 -2.19 4.95
CA LYS A 112 22.42 -2.85 4.02
C LYS A 112 22.04 -4.29 3.77
N GLN A 113 21.74 -5.05 4.83
CA GLN A 113 21.32 -6.45 4.72
C GLN A 113 20.00 -6.59 3.94
N SER A 114 19.06 -5.67 4.12
CA SER A 114 17.78 -5.65 3.37
C SER A 114 18.01 -5.39 1.89
N ILE A 115 18.91 -4.46 1.53
CA ILE A 115 19.26 -4.18 0.14
C ILE A 115 19.93 -5.42 -0.48
N LEU A 116 20.91 -6.02 0.20
CA LEU A 116 21.57 -7.24 -0.27
C LEU A 116 20.57 -8.39 -0.46
N LEU A 117 19.71 -8.63 0.53
CA LEU A 117 18.72 -9.69 0.48
C LEU A 117 17.71 -9.46 -0.67
N ASN A 118 17.29 -8.21 -0.86
CA ASN A 118 16.41 -7.85 -1.96
C ASN A 118 17.06 -8.16 -3.31
N PHE A 119 18.31 -7.74 -3.54
CA PHE A 119 18.99 -8.02 -4.80
C PHE A 119 19.25 -9.52 -4.99
N LEU A 120 19.66 -10.22 -3.95
CA LEU A 120 19.98 -11.65 -4.00
C LEU A 120 18.78 -12.51 -4.38
N ILE A 121 17.58 -12.17 -3.90
CA ILE A 121 16.36 -12.96 -4.16
C ILE A 121 15.59 -12.40 -5.34
N TYR A 122 15.46 -11.07 -5.41
CA TYR A 122 14.54 -10.44 -6.33
C TYR A 122 15.08 -10.35 -7.76
N VAL A 123 16.38 -10.08 -7.92
CA VAL A 123 16.97 -10.00 -9.27
C VAL A 123 16.94 -11.36 -10.00
N PRO A 124 17.31 -12.51 -9.39
CA PRO A 124 17.13 -13.81 -10.03
C PRO A 124 15.66 -14.13 -10.36
N LEU A 125 14.74 -13.79 -9.45
CA LEU A 125 13.29 -13.96 -9.70
C LEU A 125 12.84 -13.16 -10.92
N LEU A 126 13.22 -11.89 -11.01
CA LEU A 126 12.89 -11.05 -12.16
C LEU A 126 13.57 -11.52 -13.44
N LEU A 127 14.78 -12.05 -13.37
CA LEU A 127 15.47 -12.63 -14.53
C LEU A 127 14.69 -13.84 -15.06
N ILE A 128 14.23 -14.73 -14.20
CA ILE A 128 13.39 -15.86 -14.59
C ILE A 128 12.08 -15.36 -15.24
N CYS A 129 11.43 -14.37 -14.64
CA CYS A 129 10.22 -13.77 -15.21
C CYS A 129 10.49 -13.09 -16.57
N PHE A 130 11.62 -12.39 -16.73
CA PHE A 130 12.01 -11.73 -17.97
C PHE A 130 12.22 -12.72 -19.11
N LEU A 131 12.90 -13.85 -18.85
CA LEU A 131 13.17 -14.89 -19.83
C LEU A 131 11.91 -15.67 -20.22
N ASN A 132 10.94 -15.80 -19.30
CA ASN A 132 9.70 -16.54 -19.51
C ASN A 132 8.47 -15.65 -19.68
N LEU A 133 8.66 -14.35 -19.98
CA LEU A 133 7.59 -13.36 -19.92
C LEU A 133 6.45 -13.68 -20.88
N GLU A 134 6.75 -14.15 -22.09
CA GLU A 134 5.72 -14.55 -23.06
C GLU A 134 4.84 -15.69 -22.52
N HIS A 135 5.44 -16.72 -21.91
CA HIS A 135 4.69 -17.82 -21.31
C HIS A 135 3.80 -17.34 -20.16
N ILE A 136 4.32 -16.42 -19.34
CA ILE A 136 3.56 -15.81 -18.22
C ILE A 136 2.37 -15.03 -18.76
N LEU A 137 2.56 -14.21 -19.80
CA LEU A 137 1.47 -13.42 -20.39
C LEU A 137 0.44 -14.30 -21.09
N ARG A 138 0.85 -15.33 -21.81
CA ARG A 138 -0.08 -16.34 -22.41
C ARG A 138 -0.87 -17.07 -21.32
N PHE A 139 -0.24 -17.44 -20.22
CA PHE A 139 -0.92 -18.06 -19.07
C PHE A 139 -1.96 -17.13 -18.44
N THR A 140 -1.74 -15.81 -18.46
CA THR A 140 -2.72 -14.82 -17.97
C THR A 140 -3.80 -14.47 -18.99
N GLY A 141 -3.78 -15.08 -20.20
CA GLY A 141 -4.81 -14.90 -21.20
C GLY A 141 -4.48 -13.90 -22.31
N ALA A 142 -3.19 -13.60 -22.55
CA ALA A 142 -2.79 -12.74 -23.66
C ALA A 142 -3.09 -13.40 -25.02
N GLU A 143 -3.69 -12.63 -25.92
CA GLU A 143 -4.05 -13.05 -27.28
C GLU A 143 -2.92 -12.74 -28.28
N ASP A 144 -2.85 -13.50 -29.38
CA ASP A 144 -1.82 -13.35 -30.42
C ASP A 144 -1.83 -11.96 -31.06
N GLY A 145 -2.98 -11.28 -31.10
CA GLY A 145 -3.13 -9.96 -31.72
C GLY A 145 -2.34 -8.81 -31.02
N TYR A 146 -1.91 -8.99 -29.75
CA TYR A 146 -1.18 -7.97 -29.02
C TYR A 146 -0.02 -8.51 -28.15
N ILE A 147 0.20 -9.84 -28.17
CA ILE A 147 1.22 -10.48 -27.29
C ILE A 147 2.62 -9.93 -27.51
N GLU A 148 3.02 -9.68 -28.75
CA GLU A 148 4.37 -9.17 -29.06
C GLU A 148 4.59 -7.79 -28.42
N THR A 149 3.63 -6.88 -28.56
CA THR A 149 3.67 -5.56 -27.93
C THR A 149 3.68 -5.67 -26.41
N ALA A 150 2.86 -6.57 -25.85
CA ALA A 150 2.80 -6.82 -24.40
C ALA A 150 4.11 -7.36 -23.86
N VAL A 151 4.80 -8.25 -24.59
CA VAL A 151 6.12 -8.80 -24.20
C VAL A 151 7.17 -7.71 -24.20
N TRP A 152 7.24 -6.88 -25.22
CA TRP A 152 8.21 -5.77 -25.27
C TRP A 152 7.95 -4.75 -24.15
N TYR A 153 6.71 -4.33 -23.96
CA TYR A 153 6.31 -3.47 -22.86
C TYR A 153 6.69 -4.10 -21.50
N GLY A 154 6.29 -5.34 -21.31
CA GLY A 154 6.53 -6.08 -20.06
C GLY A 154 8.01 -6.27 -19.75
N ARG A 155 8.90 -6.42 -20.75
CA ARG A 155 10.34 -6.45 -20.51
C ARG A 155 10.87 -5.18 -19.87
N PHE A 156 10.43 -4.00 -20.34
CA PHE A 156 10.79 -2.73 -19.71
C PHE A 156 10.21 -2.60 -18.29
N ILE A 157 8.98 -3.07 -18.09
CA ILE A 157 8.37 -3.12 -16.75
C ILE A 157 9.17 -4.02 -15.81
N VAL A 158 9.56 -5.24 -16.22
CA VAL A 158 10.37 -6.15 -15.38
C VAL A 158 11.71 -5.52 -15.00
N ILE A 159 12.37 -4.81 -15.92
CA ILE A 159 13.58 -4.06 -15.59
C ILE A 159 13.29 -2.94 -14.59
N SER A 160 12.19 -2.21 -14.77
CA SER A 160 11.76 -1.14 -13.84
C SER A 160 11.53 -1.65 -12.42
N LEU A 161 11.06 -2.89 -12.27
CA LEU A 161 10.83 -3.53 -10.97
C LEU A 161 12.11 -3.69 -10.15
N ILE A 162 13.29 -3.79 -10.77
CA ILE A 162 14.58 -3.79 -10.06
C ILE A 162 14.76 -2.47 -9.32
N PHE A 163 14.53 -1.34 -10.01
CA PHE A 163 14.63 0.00 -9.41
C PHE A 163 13.52 0.27 -8.40
N GLN A 164 12.30 -0.19 -8.70
CA GLN A 164 11.18 -0.07 -7.79
C GLN A 164 11.39 -0.85 -6.50
N SER A 165 11.93 -2.08 -6.57
CA SER A 165 12.21 -2.90 -5.38
C SER A 165 13.24 -2.24 -4.47
N PHE A 166 14.32 -1.70 -5.04
CA PHE A 166 15.29 -0.91 -4.30
C PHE A 166 14.64 0.29 -3.62
N SER A 167 13.82 1.05 -4.37
CA SER A 167 13.12 2.23 -3.86
C SER A 167 12.13 1.86 -2.74
N GLN A 168 11.47 0.70 -2.82
CA GLN A 168 10.57 0.22 -1.77
C GLN A 168 11.33 -0.14 -0.48
N ILE A 169 12.49 -0.80 -0.57
CA ILE A 169 13.31 -1.15 0.60
C ILE A 169 13.84 0.11 1.29
N VAL A 170 14.40 1.05 0.51
CA VAL A 170 14.88 2.33 1.06
C VAL A 170 13.72 3.16 1.61
N GLY A 171 12.59 3.16 0.92
CA GLY A 171 11.35 3.80 1.38
C GLY A 171 10.86 3.23 2.71
N ALA A 172 10.86 1.90 2.84
CA ALA A 172 10.50 1.21 4.08
C ALA A 172 11.42 1.60 5.25
N ALA A 173 12.72 1.70 5.00
CA ALA A 173 13.69 2.18 5.97
C ALA A 173 13.41 3.62 6.41
N LEU A 174 13.13 4.51 5.46
CA LEU A 174 12.79 5.91 5.72
C LEU A 174 11.43 6.05 6.45
N ILE A 175 10.45 5.20 6.17
CA ILE A 175 9.18 5.14 6.93
C ILE A 175 9.46 4.73 8.38
N GLY A 176 10.24 3.67 8.59
CA GLY A 176 10.64 3.23 9.93
C GLY A 176 11.36 4.32 10.72
N TYR A 177 12.23 5.06 10.06
CA TYR A 177 12.91 6.24 10.62
C TYR A 177 11.96 7.43 10.87
N GLY A 178 10.82 7.50 10.18
CA GLY A 178 9.84 8.59 10.29
C GLY A 178 10.02 9.72 9.27
N ASN A 179 10.76 9.51 8.18
CA ASN A 179 11.02 10.52 7.14
C ASN A 179 10.33 10.18 5.80
N THR A 180 9.03 10.28 5.76
CA THR A 180 8.22 10.04 4.55
C THR A 180 8.30 11.17 3.52
N LYS A 181 8.74 12.37 3.92
CA LYS A 181 8.84 13.53 3.01
C LYS A 181 9.83 13.32 1.87
N VAL A 182 10.94 12.66 2.14
CA VAL A 182 11.96 12.36 1.11
C VAL A 182 11.39 11.42 0.05
N ILE A 183 10.66 10.39 0.49
CA ILE A 183 10.03 9.42 -0.39
C ILE A 183 9.01 10.13 -1.30
N PHE A 184 8.14 10.95 -0.70
CA PHE A 184 7.16 11.74 -1.44
C PHE A 184 7.82 12.64 -2.49
N LYS A 185 8.85 13.41 -2.11
CA LYS A 185 9.56 14.30 -3.06
C LYS A 185 10.19 13.53 -4.21
N SER A 186 10.85 12.39 -3.94
CA SER A 186 11.47 11.57 -4.99
C SER A 186 10.44 11.00 -5.95
N ASN A 187 9.28 10.53 -5.43
CA ASN A 187 8.19 10.03 -6.26
C ASN A 187 7.52 11.14 -7.08
N VAL A 188 7.36 12.35 -6.53
CA VAL A 188 6.85 13.53 -7.28
C VAL A 188 7.72 13.80 -8.50
N VAL A 189 9.03 13.88 -8.30
CA VAL A 189 9.98 14.14 -9.41
C VAL A 189 9.92 13.02 -10.45
N GLY A 190 9.97 11.76 -10.01
CA GLY A 190 9.95 10.62 -10.93
C GLY A 190 8.63 10.51 -11.71
N ASN A 191 7.48 10.73 -11.05
CA ASN A 191 6.18 10.62 -11.69
C ASN A 191 5.92 11.76 -12.70
N ILE A 192 6.30 13.01 -12.36
CA ILE A 192 6.23 14.12 -13.32
C ILE A 192 7.09 13.81 -14.53
N LEU A 193 8.30 13.33 -14.32
CA LEU A 193 9.20 12.95 -15.41
C LEU A 193 8.63 11.81 -16.26
N ASN A 194 8.02 10.80 -15.61
CA ASN A 194 7.33 9.71 -16.30
C ASN A 194 6.26 10.24 -17.26
N THR A 195 5.36 11.12 -16.78
CA THR A 195 4.31 11.72 -17.61
C THR A 195 4.88 12.52 -18.77
N ILE A 196 5.94 13.31 -18.53
CA ILE A 196 6.60 14.10 -19.59
C ILE A 196 7.23 13.15 -20.63
N MET A 197 7.94 12.13 -20.19
CA MET A 197 8.57 11.16 -21.08
C MET A 197 7.53 10.31 -21.84
N ASN A 198 6.43 9.94 -21.20
CA ASN A 198 5.30 9.28 -21.86
C ASN A 198 4.82 10.12 -23.05
N PHE A 199 4.61 11.43 -22.83
CA PHE A 199 4.14 12.33 -23.89
C PHE A 199 5.10 12.36 -25.10
N PHE A 200 6.40 12.39 -24.87
CA PHE A 200 7.38 12.41 -25.96
C PHE A 200 7.58 11.03 -26.61
N LEU A 201 7.67 9.96 -25.84
CA LEU A 201 8.04 8.63 -26.35
C LEU A 201 6.84 7.84 -26.88
N ILE A 202 5.63 8.07 -26.38
CA ILE A 202 4.42 7.41 -26.90
C ILE A 202 4.06 7.99 -28.26
N TYR A 203 4.07 9.34 -28.39
CA TYR A 203 3.57 10.02 -29.57
C TYR A 203 4.67 10.48 -30.55
N GLY A 204 5.94 10.26 -30.25
CA GLY A 204 7.03 10.62 -31.16
C GLY A 204 7.18 12.12 -31.41
N ILE A 205 7.05 12.95 -30.35
CA ILE A 205 7.04 14.41 -30.50
C ILE A 205 8.47 14.96 -30.54
N GLY A 206 8.74 15.85 -31.49
CA GLY A 206 10.03 16.49 -31.65
C GLY A 206 11.06 15.57 -32.31
N PHE A 207 12.19 15.33 -31.64
CA PHE A 207 13.28 14.45 -32.11
C PHE A 207 13.18 13.01 -31.53
N PHE A 208 12.16 12.73 -30.72
CA PHE A 208 11.94 11.42 -30.14
C PHE A 208 11.23 10.49 -31.12
N PRO A 209 11.65 9.20 -31.20
CA PRO A 209 10.94 8.23 -32.02
C PRO A 209 9.55 7.92 -31.42
N GLU A 210 8.58 7.67 -32.28
CA GLU A 210 7.27 7.15 -31.87
C GLU A 210 7.40 5.67 -31.47
N LEU A 211 7.40 5.40 -30.18
CA LEU A 211 7.53 4.05 -29.63
C LEU A 211 6.19 3.44 -29.20
N GLY A 212 5.11 4.21 -29.24
CA GLY A 212 3.79 3.73 -28.83
C GLY A 212 3.80 3.15 -27.41
N VAL A 213 3.24 1.94 -27.24
CA VAL A 213 3.17 1.22 -25.93
C VAL A 213 4.55 0.97 -25.34
N MET A 214 5.57 0.68 -26.17
CA MET A 214 6.94 0.51 -25.69
C MET A 214 7.47 1.79 -25.05
N GLY A 215 7.08 2.97 -25.58
CA GLY A 215 7.43 4.28 -25.02
C GLY A 215 6.96 4.43 -23.56
N ALA A 216 5.76 3.94 -23.24
CA ALA A 216 5.27 3.92 -21.86
C ALA A 216 6.13 3.01 -20.95
N GLY A 217 6.55 1.85 -21.43
CA GLY A 217 7.45 0.96 -20.69
C GLY A 217 8.83 1.59 -20.44
N VAL A 218 9.43 2.20 -21.45
CA VAL A 218 10.74 2.88 -21.35
C VAL A 218 10.67 4.06 -20.38
N SER A 219 9.63 4.90 -20.45
CA SER A 219 9.47 6.03 -19.52
C SER A 219 9.27 5.56 -18.08
N THR A 220 8.52 4.47 -17.84
CA THR A 220 8.37 3.87 -16.51
C THR A 220 9.71 3.34 -15.99
N MET A 221 10.49 2.70 -16.82
CA MET A 221 11.83 2.21 -16.46
C MET A 221 12.77 3.37 -16.08
N ILE A 222 12.83 4.42 -16.89
CA ILE A 222 13.73 5.56 -16.63
C ILE A 222 13.28 6.33 -15.38
N SER A 223 12.00 6.60 -15.23
CA SER A 223 11.47 7.30 -14.05
C SER A 223 11.70 6.51 -12.75
N SER A 224 11.52 5.19 -12.78
CA SER A 224 11.83 4.32 -11.65
C SER A 224 13.32 4.33 -11.30
N ALA A 225 14.22 4.34 -12.32
CA ALA A 225 15.65 4.49 -12.11
C ALA A 225 16.01 5.83 -11.46
N ILE A 226 15.38 6.92 -11.89
CA ILE A 226 15.59 8.25 -11.31
C ILE A 226 15.12 8.32 -9.87
N ILE A 227 13.94 7.75 -9.54
CA ILE A 227 13.47 7.66 -8.15
C ILE A 227 14.51 6.90 -7.30
N ALA A 228 14.99 5.74 -7.79
CA ALA A 228 16.00 4.95 -7.11
C ALA A 228 17.30 5.74 -6.90
N LEU A 229 17.77 6.50 -7.89
CA LEU A 229 18.96 7.34 -7.80
C LEU A 229 18.78 8.49 -6.79
N LEU A 230 17.62 9.14 -6.75
CA LEU A 230 17.32 10.19 -5.77
C LEU A 230 17.31 9.64 -4.34
N LEU A 231 16.73 8.47 -4.13
CA LEU A 231 16.75 7.78 -2.84
C LEU A 231 18.15 7.29 -2.48
N LEU A 232 18.90 6.73 -3.43
CA LEU A 232 20.29 6.34 -3.25
C LEU A 232 21.16 7.53 -2.85
N ARG A 233 21.00 8.68 -3.53
CA ARG A 233 21.69 9.93 -3.17
C ARG A 233 21.39 10.33 -1.73
N THR A 234 20.12 10.26 -1.31
CA THR A 234 19.69 10.63 0.04
C THR A 234 20.37 9.76 1.10
N ILE A 235 20.38 8.43 0.93
CA ILE A 235 21.00 7.51 1.90
C ILE A 235 22.54 7.43 1.76
N SER A 236 23.13 7.98 0.67
CA SER A 236 24.58 8.06 0.48
C SER A 236 25.19 9.35 1.04
N GLN A 237 24.38 10.36 1.32
CA GLN A 237 24.84 11.61 1.95
C GLN A 237 24.87 11.44 3.47
N HIS A 238 25.85 12.07 4.14
CA HIS A 238 25.86 12.22 5.59
C HIS A 238 24.74 13.21 5.99
N THR A 239 23.53 12.69 6.08
CA THR A 239 22.36 13.47 6.51
C THR A 239 22.16 13.36 8.01
N SER A 240 21.50 14.34 8.57
CA SER A 240 21.03 14.38 9.97
C SER A 240 20.16 13.18 10.38
N THR A 241 19.85 12.26 9.45
CA THR A 241 18.98 11.11 9.66
C THR A 241 19.68 9.91 10.31
N GLY A 242 21.01 9.84 10.33
CA GLY A 242 21.72 8.67 10.81
C GLY A 242 21.61 7.42 9.91
N LEU A 243 20.67 7.37 8.94
CA LEU A 243 20.56 6.31 7.93
C LEU A 243 21.46 6.64 6.73
N THR A 244 22.54 5.88 6.56
CA THR A 244 23.48 6.10 5.45
C THR A 244 24.22 4.84 5.05
N LEU A 245 24.43 4.65 3.74
CA LEU A 245 25.26 3.56 3.22
C LEU A 245 26.75 3.74 3.53
N ARG A 246 27.19 4.96 3.86
CA ARG A 246 28.60 5.28 4.24
C ARG A 246 28.96 4.88 5.66
N HIS A 247 27.96 4.44 6.44
CA HIS A 247 28.21 3.93 7.79
C HIS A 247 29.22 2.78 7.76
N PRO A 248 30.15 2.64 8.73
CA PRO A 248 31.17 1.59 8.72
C PRO A 248 30.62 0.16 8.94
N SER A 249 29.31 0.00 9.24
CA SER A 249 28.68 -1.34 9.35
C SER A 249 28.97 -2.19 8.12
N LYS A 250 29.24 -3.50 8.34
CA LYS A 250 29.62 -4.43 7.28
C LYS A 250 28.42 -4.78 6.37
N TRP A 251 28.72 -5.06 5.10
CA TRP A 251 27.78 -5.63 4.14
C TRP A 251 27.74 -7.17 4.29
N THR A 252 27.44 -7.64 5.49
CA THR A 252 27.40 -9.08 5.82
C THR A 252 26.07 -9.42 6.44
N PHE A 253 25.61 -10.65 6.22
CA PHE A 253 24.39 -11.14 6.82
C PHE A 253 24.61 -11.53 8.29
N GLU A 254 23.82 -10.97 9.17
CA GLU A 254 23.78 -11.32 10.59
C GLU A 254 22.57 -12.22 10.85
N ARG A 255 22.81 -13.40 11.42
CA ARG A 255 21.75 -14.39 11.69
C ARG A 255 20.54 -13.82 12.46
N PRO A 256 20.70 -13.01 13.53
CA PRO A 256 19.56 -12.46 14.26
C PRO A 256 18.71 -11.54 13.39
N VAL A 257 19.32 -10.66 12.61
CA VAL A 257 18.63 -9.73 11.72
C VAL A 257 17.88 -10.50 10.61
N LEU A 258 18.54 -11.47 9.97
CA LEU A 258 17.90 -12.31 8.96
C LEU A 258 16.73 -13.11 9.54
N HIS A 259 16.91 -13.71 10.72
CA HIS A 259 15.82 -14.45 11.38
C HIS A 259 14.59 -13.58 11.59
N THR A 260 14.77 -12.35 12.07
CA THR A 260 13.68 -11.39 12.26
C THR A 260 13.06 -10.98 10.92
N MET A 261 13.90 -10.70 9.90
CA MET A 261 13.41 -10.37 8.55
C MET A 261 12.55 -11.51 7.95
N PHE A 262 12.99 -12.76 8.09
CA PHE A 262 12.22 -13.90 7.59
C PHE A 262 10.98 -14.18 8.42
N HIS A 263 11.02 -14.00 9.74
CA HIS A 263 9.86 -14.21 10.59
C HIS A 263 8.76 -13.18 10.31
N VAL A 264 9.10 -11.89 10.30
CA VAL A 264 8.16 -10.78 10.05
C VAL A 264 7.80 -10.73 8.55
N GLY A 265 8.77 -10.85 7.67
CA GLY A 265 8.59 -10.83 6.22
C GLY A 265 7.83 -12.05 5.71
N GLY A 266 8.14 -13.26 6.20
CA GLY A 266 7.43 -14.48 5.82
C GLY A 266 5.96 -14.45 6.22
N SER A 267 5.65 -13.96 7.42
CA SER A 267 4.26 -13.75 7.83
C SER A 267 3.56 -12.71 6.96
N SER A 268 4.26 -11.62 6.60
CA SER A 268 3.72 -10.60 5.71
C SER A 268 3.54 -11.11 4.27
N LEU A 269 4.43 -12.02 3.82
CA LEU A 269 4.28 -12.68 2.53
C LEU A 269 3.01 -13.53 2.49
N GLY A 270 2.76 -14.31 3.55
CA GLY A 270 1.52 -15.08 3.69
C GLY A 270 0.28 -14.17 3.72
N GLU A 271 0.31 -13.04 4.44
CA GLU A 271 -0.77 -12.04 4.42
C GLU A 271 -1.06 -11.57 3.01
N GLN A 272 -0.03 -11.12 2.26
CA GLN A 272 -0.18 -10.62 0.89
C GLN A 272 -0.73 -11.68 -0.07
N PHE A 273 -0.26 -12.92 0.08
CA PHE A 273 -0.78 -14.04 -0.72
C PHE A 273 -2.27 -14.28 -0.45
N PHE A 274 -2.69 -14.36 0.80
CA PHE A 274 -4.09 -14.57 1.18
C PHE A 274 -4.99 -13.41 0.75
N GLU A 275 -4.49 -12.17 0.83
CA GLU A 275 -5.21 -11.00 0.32
C GLU A 275 -5.44 -11.08 -1.19
N ARG A 276 -4.40 -11.46 -1.96
CA ARG A 276 -4.53 -11.60 -3.42
C ARG A 276 -5.44 -12.75 -3.81
N PHE A 277 -5.28 -13.91 -3.17
CA PHE A 277 -6.15 -15.06 -3.41
C PHE A 277 -7.62 -14.75 -3.15
N GLY A 278 -7.92 -14.13 -2.02
CA GLY A 278 -9.29 -13.75 -1.67
C GLY A 278 -9.88 -12.68 -2.58
N MET A 279 -9.08 -11.67 -3.01
CA MET A 279 -9.52 -10.68 -3.98
C MET A 279 -9.77 -11.29 -5.36
N TYR A 280 -8.90 -12.20 -5.82
CA TYR A 280 -9.08 -12.89 -7.08
C TYR A 280 -10.38 -13.71 -7.10
N THR A 281 -10.60 -14.53 -6.07
CA THR A 281 -11.82 -15.33 -5.94
C THR A 281 -13.09 -14.48 -5.86
N TYR A 282 -13.01 -13.38 -5.09
CA TYR A 282 -14.10 -12.40 -5.00
C TYR A 282 -14.43 -11.80 -6.37
N THR A 283 -13.41 -11.34 -7.12
CA THR A 283 -13.60 -10.74 -8.45
C THR A 283 -14.14 -11.76 -9.45
N MET A 284 -13.75 -13.04 -9.38
CA MET A 284 -14.33 -14.11 -10.21
C MET A 284 -15.84 -14.27 -9.97
N ILE A 285 -16.29 -14.22 -8.71
CA ILE A 285 -17.73 -14.30 -8.38
C ILE A 285 -18.46 -13.07 -8.95
N VAL A 286 -17.88 -11.86 -8.79
CA VAL A 286 -18.46 -10.65 -9.36
C VAL A 286 -18.52 -10.73 -10.90
N ALA A 287 -17.47 -11.22 -11.55
CA ALA A 287 -17.44 -11.38 -13.00
C ALA A 287 -18.52 -12.34 -13.52
N SER A 288 -18.88 -13.36 -12.75
CA SER A 288 -19.97 -14.28 -13.12
C SER A 288 -21.37 -13.65 -13.14
N LEU A 289 -21.52 -12.43 -12.56
CA LEU A 289 -22.77 -11.65 -12.60
C LEU A 289 -23.00 -10.94 -13.94
N GLY A 290 -21.97 -10.86 -14.79
CA GLY A 290 -22.02 -10.23 -16.12
C GLY A 290 -21.20 -8.93 -16.21
N ALA A 291 -21.18 -8.36 -17.43
CA ALA A 291 -20.31 -7.22 -17.76
C ALA A 291 -20.70 -5.92 -17.02
N VAL A 292 -21.99 -5.59 -16.92
CA VAL A 292 -22.47 -4.37 -16.25
C VAL A 292 -22.16 -4.38 -14.75
N PRO A 293 -22.45 -5.45 -13.99
CA PRO A 293 -22.02 -5.55 -12.58
C PRO A 293 -20.51 -5.46 -12.40
N LEU A 294 -19.74 -6.10 -13.28
CA LEU A 294 -18.27 -6.04 -13.20
C LEU A 294 -17.73 -4.62 -13.46
N ALA A 295 -18.28 -3.92 -14.45
CA ALA A 295 -17.92 -2.53 -14.74
C ALA A 295 -18.25 -1.60 -13.54
N ALA A 296 -19.46 -1.72 -12.98
CA ALA A 296 -19.88 -0.97 -11.80
C ALA A 296 -18.97 -1.26 -10.60
N HIS A 297 -18.59 -2.54 -10.40
CA HIS A 297 -17.64 -2.93 -9.36
C HIS A 297 -16.29 -2.21 -9.51
N TYR A 298 -15.70 -2.20 -10.71
CA TYR A 298 -14.42 -1.52 -10.93
C TYR A 298 -14.50 -0.01 -10.72
N VAL A 299 -15.57 0.65 -11.13
CA VAL A 299 -15.80 2.07 -10.85
C VAL A 299 -15.83 2.33 -9.34
N CYS A 300 -16.62 1.55 -8.60
CA CYS A 300 -16.73 1.68 -7.15
C CYS A 300 -15.39 1.38 -6.44
N MET A 301 -14.63 0.37 -6.89
CA MET A 301 -13.31 0.07 -6.32
C MET A 301 -12.32 1.22 -6.54
N ASN A 302 -12.27 1.81 -7.74
CA ASN A 302 -11.41 2.98 -7.99
C ASN A 302 -11.75 4.17 -7.10
N LEU A 303 -13.03 4.42 -6.84
CA LEU A 303 -13.46 5.46 -5.90
C LEU A 303 -13.05 5.15 -4.46
N MET A 304 -13.19 3.88 -4.02
CA MET A 304 -12.74 3.45 -2.69
C MET A 304 -11.22 3.53 -2.53
N ASP A 305 -10.44 3.26 -3.58
CA ASP A 305 -8.97 3.28 -3.52
C ASP A 305 -8.42 4.67 -3.18
N ILE A 306 -9.08 5.75 -3.60
CA ILE A 306 -8.69 7.12 -3.21
C ILE A 306 -8.65 7.24 -1.68
N PHE A 307 -9.68 6.79 -0.99
CA PHE A 307 -9.77 6.85 0.49
C PHE A 307 -8.90 5.79 1.17
N TYR A 308 -8.68 4.65 0.51
CA TYR A 308 -7.74 3.64 0.97
C TYR A 308 -6.30 4.19 1.10
N TYR A 309 -5.84 5.04 0.18
CA TYR A 309 -4.52 5.66 0.28
C TYR A 309 -4.40 6.62 1.48
N PHE A 310 -5.49 7.30 1.87
CA PHE A 310 -5.50 8.06 3.12
C PHE A 310 -5.32 7.15 4.33
N ALA A 311 -6.06 6.06 4.38
CA ALA A 311 -5.98 5.08 5.46
C ALA A 311 -4.59 4.40 5.51
N MET A 312 -4.00 4.09 4.37
CA MET A 312 -2.66 3.51 4.26
C MET A 312 -1.58 4.45 4.80
N GLY A 313 -1.67 5.76 4.50
CA GLY A 313 -0.76 6.76 5.06
C GLY A 313 -0.83 6.82 6.60
N LEU A 314 -2.03 6.71 7.17
CA LEU A 314 -2.22 6.59 8.62
C LEU A 314 -1.61 5.30 9.16
N GLY A 315 -1.74 4.18 8.45
CA GLY A 315 -1.12 2.90 8.79
C GLY A 315 0.41 2.98 8.86
N PHE A 316 1.05 3.66 7.90
CA PHE A 316 2.51 3.87 7.91
C PHE A 316 2.97 4.72 9.09
N ALA A 317 2.24 5.79 9.45
CA ALA A 317 2.53 6.57 10.63
C ALA A 317 2.34 5.75 11.92
N GLY A 318 1.29 4.93 11.97
CA GLY A 318 1.05 3.98 13.05
C GLY A 318 2.22 3.00 13.22
N ALA A 319 2.71 2.40 12.13
CA ALA A 319 3.83 1.47 12.16
C ALA A 319 5.13 2.13 12.65
N SER A 320 5.48 3.29 12.09
CA SER A 320 6.68 4.03 12.45
C SER A 320 6.68 4.43 13.93
N HIS A 321 5.64 5.14 14.38
CA HIS A 321 5.57 5.60 15.78
C HIS A 321 5.46 4.47 16.78
N THR A 322 4.78 3.37 16.43
CA THR A 322 4.69 2.20 17.31
C THR A 322 6.06 1.54 17.48
N GLY A 323 6.77 1.27 16.39
CA GLY A 323 8.10 0.67 16.45
C GLY A 323 9.07 1.53 17.26
N GLN A 324 9.12 2.84 16.97
CA GLN A 324 9.97 3.79 17.69
C GLN A 324 9.64 3.86 19.18
N SER A 325 8.35 3.97 19.54
CA SER A 325 7.93 4.06 20.94
C SER A 325 8.26 2.79 21.71
N LEU A 326 8.10 1.61 21.08
CA LEU A 326 8.48 0.34 21.70
C LEU A 326 10.00 0.22 21.84
N GLY A 327 10.79 0.73 20.90
CA GLY A 327 12.25 0.84 21.00
C GLY A 327 12.68 1.69 22.21
N HIS A 328 12.02 2.82 22.43
CA HIS A 328 12.22 3.66 23.63
C HIS A 328 11.67 3.03 24.93
N LYS A 329 11.18 1.78 24.90
CA LYS A 329 10.52 1.11 26.04
C LYS A 329 9.30 1.90 26.58
N ARG A 330 8.56 2.55 25.68
CA ARG A 330 7.38 3.37 25.97
C ARG A 330 6.11 2.80 25.31
N PRO A 331 5.61 1.64 25.76
CA PRO A 331 4.38 1.04 25.22
C PRO A 331 3.15 1.92 25.45
N ASP A 332 3.15 2.77 26.48
CA ASP A 332 2.13 3.76 26.76
C ASP A 332 1.99 4.78 25.62
N ILE A 333 3.10 5.29 25.08
CA ILE A 333 3.11 6.20 23.92
C ILE A 333 2.74 5.45 22.64
N ALA A 334 3.24 4.23 22.45
CA ALA A 334 2.87 3.40 21.30
C ALA A 334 1.35 3.19 21.21
N ARG A 335 0.71 2.85 22.34
CA ARG A 335 -0.75 2.73 22.45
C ARG A 335 -1.46 4.05 22.17
N THR A 336 -0.90 5.16 22.62
CA THR A 336 -1.45 6.50 22.41
C THR A 336 -1.44 6.88 20.93
N TYR A 337 -0.34 6.62 20.20
CA TYR A 337 -0.29 6.85 18.76
C TYR A 337 -1.30 5.98 18.00
N GLY A 338 -1.54 4.73 18.41
CA GLY A 338 -2.61 3.91 17.85
C GLY A 338 -4.00 4.53 18.04
N LYS A 339 -4.28 5.09 19.23
CA LYS A 339 -5.54 5.81 19.51
C LYS A 339 -5.65 7.11 18.70
N ILE A 340 -4.55 7.87 18.55
CA ILE A 340 -4.50 9.08 17.69
C ILE A 340 -4.82 8.70 16.24
N GLY A 341 -4.15 7.70 15.70
CA GLY A 341 -4.40 7.21 14.34
C GLY A 341 -5.85 6.81 14.14
N ALA A 342 -6.45 6.08 15.11
CA ALA A 342 -7.85 5.68 15.04
C ALA A 342 -8.81 6.89 15.03
N ARG A 343 -8.55 7.94 15.81
CA ARG A 343 -9.37 9.16 15.80
C ARG A 343 -9.29 9.90 14.47
N ILE A 344 -8.08 9.99 13.89
CA ILE A 344 -7.91 10.57 12.55
C ILE A 344 -8.58 9.66 11.51
N GLY A 345 -8.45 8.35 11.63
CA GLY A 345 -9.12 7.36 10.77
C GLY A 345 -10.64 7.46 10.81
N LEU A 346 -11.23 7.73 11.98
CA LEU A 346 -12.68 8.02 12.09
C LEU A 346 -13.08 9.28 11.31
N VAL A 347 -12.26 10.34 11.38
CA VAL A 347 -12.53 11.56 10.59
C VAL A 347 -12.41 11.28 9.10
N VAL A 348 -11.40 10.54 8.67
CA VAL A 348 -11.25 10.12 7.27
C VAL A 348 -12.46 9.29 6.84
N GLY A 349 -12.87 8.29 7.62
CA GLY A 349 -14.07 7.48 7.34
C GLY A 349 -15.34 8.34 7.22
N LEU A 350 -15.53 9.32 8.10
CA LEU A 350 -16.65 10.23 8.04
C LEU A 350 -16.65 11.10 6.77
N VAL A 351 -15.50 11.68 6.43
CA VAL A 351 -15.37 12.49 5.20
C VAL A 351 -15.65 11.63 3.97
N SER A 352 -15.09 10.41 3.93
CA SER A 352 -15.36 9.45 2.85
C SER A 352 -16.85 9.12 2.72
N ALA A 353 -17.52 8.84 3.85
CA ALA A 353 -18.93 8.54 3.87
C ALA A 353 -19.79 9.72 3.36
N LEU A 354 -19.46 10.94 3.78
CA LEU A 354 -20.17 12.16 3.31
C LEU A 354 -19.96 12.37 1.80
N ILE A 355 -18.79 12.06 1.27
CA ILE A 355 -18.49 12.16 -0.16
C ILE A 355 -19.24 11.08 -0.95
N PHE A 356 -19.35 9.85 -0.45
CA PHE A 356 -20.11 8.81 -1.13
C PHE A 356 -21.62 9.06 -1.10
N ILE A 357 -22.17 9.53 0.02
CA ILE A 357 -23.62 9.78 0.14
C ILE A 357 -24.03 11.08 -0.57
N GLY A 358 -23.20 12.12 -0.55
CA GLY A 358 -23.51 13.42 -1.15
C GLY A 358 -23.35 13.41 -2.68
N PRO A 359 -22.14 13.64 -3.20
CA PRO A 359 -21.90 13.71 -4.64
C PRO A 359 -21.60 12.35 -5.30
N GLY A 360 -21.98 11.21 -4.70
CA GLY A 360 -21.62 9.87 -5.17
C GLY A 360 -22.00 9.63 -6.63
N ASP A 361 -23.19 9.98 -7.03
CA ASP A 361 -23.69 9.83 -8.42
C ASP A 361 -22.83 10.64 -9.41
N PHE A 362 -22.48 11.87 -9.06
CA PHE A 362 -21.60 12.70 -9.85
C PHE A 362 -20.20 12.06 -10.00
N LEU A 363 -19.67 11.48 -8.94
CA LEU A 363 -18.35 10.81 -8.98
C LEU A 363 -18.37 9.62 -9.95
N VAL A 364 -19.45 8.83 -9.96
CA VAL A 364 -19.58 7.71 -10.92
C VAL A 364 -19.65 8.22 -12.36
N GLN A 365 -20.39 9.30 -12.59
CA GLN A 365 -20.51 9.90 -13.93
C GLN A 365 -19.20 10.46 -14.51
N LEU A 366 -18.20 10.71 -13.66
CA LEU A 366 -16.84 11.05 -14.12
C LEU A 366 -16.13 9.86 -14.79
N TYR A 367 -16.52 8.62 -14.44
CA TYR A 367 -15.91 7.40 -14.98
C TYR A 367 -16.65 6.83 -16.18
N THR A 368 -17.98 6.92 -16.18
CA THR A 368 -18.82 6.36 -17.24
C THR A 368 -20.12 7.13 -17.42
N ARG A 369 -20.63 7.14 -18.65
CA ARG A 369 -21.96 7.67 -18.98
C ARG A 369 -23.00 6.58 -19.24
N GLU A 370 -22.62 5.32 -19.10
CA GLU A 370 -23.52 4.19 -19.31
C GLU A 370 -24.55 4.12 -18.16
N SER A 371 -25.83 4.32 -18.49
CA SER A 371 -26.92 4.48 -17.53
C SER A 371 -27.02 3.32 -16.53
N ASP A 372 -26.85 2.09 -17.03
CA ASP A 372 -27.00 0.88 -16.21
C ASP A 372 -25.87 0.77 -15.19
N VAL A 373 -24.63 1.10 -15.60
CA VAL A 373 -23.47 1.13 -14.71
C VAL A 373 -23.61 2.23 -13.66
N VAL A 374 -24.05 3.42 -14.07
CA VAL A 374 -24.27 4.57 -13.16
C VAL A 374 -25.32 4.22 -12.12
N THR A 375 -26.48 3.70 -12.54
CA THR A 375 -27.59 3.34 -11.64
C THR A 375 -27.16 2.26 -10.65
N LEU A 376 -26.49 1.21 -11.13
CA LEU A 376 -26.02 0.13 -10.28
C LEU A 376 -24.95 0.61 -9.28
N SER A 377 -24.00 1.44 -9.71
CA SER A 377 -22.98 2.01 -8.84
C SER A 377 -23.57 2.93 -7.77
N ALA A 378 -24.58 3.71 -8.11
CA ALA A 378 -25.29 4.59 -7.17
C ALA A 378 -25.91 3.79 -6.00
N THR A 379 -26.47 2.60 -6.26
CA THR A 379 -27.01 1.74 -5.20
C THR A 379 -25.96 1.27 -4.20
N LEU A 380 -24.68 1.27 -4.58
CA LEU A 380 -23.57 0.82 -3.74
C LEU A 380 -23.00 1.93 -2.85
N MET A 381 -23.30 3.20 -3.14
CA MET A 381 -22.71 4.34 -2.40
C MET A 381 -22.98 4.27 -0.89
N GLY A 382 -24.17 3.83 -0.49
CA GLY A 382 -24.52 3.65 0.91
C GLY A 382 -23.64 2.59 1.61
N ILE A 383 -23.37 1.45 0.94
CA ILE A 383 -22.51 0.41 1.49
C ILE A 383 -21.06 0.87 1.52
N MET A 384 -20.59 1.58 0.49
CA MET A 384 -19.24 2.15 0.44
C MET A 384 -19.04 3.14 1.58
N ALA A 385 -20.02 3.99 1.88
CA ALA A 385 -19.98 4.92 3.00
C ALA A 385 -19.82 4.18 4.34
N ILE A 386 -20.53 3.07 4.54
CA ILE A 386 -20.39 2.24 5.75
C ILE A 386 -19.03 1.55 5.79
N ALA A 387 -18.58 0.97 4.67
CA ALA A 387 -17.33 0.23 4.57
C ALA A 387 -16.07 1.11 4.77
N ALA A 388 -16.16 2.40 4.49
CA ALA A 388 -15.05 3.35 4.67
C ALA A 388 -14.56 3.43 6.12
N PHE A 389 -15.45 3.32 7.11
CA PHE A 389 -15.07 3.35 8.52
C PHE A 389 -14.22 2.14 8.95
N PRO A 390 -14.70 0.89 8.79
CA PRO A 390 -13.89 -0.26 9.15
C PRO A 390 -12.61 -0.34 8.34
N GLN A 391 -12.59 0.07 7.07
CA GLN A 391 -11.39 0.09 6.24
C GLN A 391 -10.33 1.05 6.81
N ALA A 392 -10.71 2.29 7.15
CA ALA A 392 -9.76 3.28 7.67
C ALA A 392 -9.19 2.85 9.02
N LEU A 393 -10.02 2.39 9.94
CA LEU A 393 -9.59 1.95 11.26
C LEU A 393 -8.75 0.68 11.22
N GLN A 394 -9.11 -0.28 10.36
CA GLN A 394 -8.36 -1.52 10.18
C GLN A 394 -6.94 -1.24 9.71
N GLN A 395 -6.74 -0.30 8.77
CA GLN A 395 -5.41 0.08 8.29
C GLN A 395 -4.55 0.69 9.40
N VAL A 396 -5.14 1.52 10.27
CA VAL A 396 -4.43 2.09 11.43
C VAL A 396 -3.98 1.00 12.39
N TYR A 397 -4.89 0.12 12.84
CA TYR A 397 -4.54 -0.92 13.81
C TYR A 397 -3.61 -1.98 13.20
N SER A 398 -3.80 -2.34 11.94
CA SER A 398 -2.87 -3.20 11.21
C SER A 398 -1.48 -2.56 11.11
N GLY A 399 -1.40 -1.25 10.85
CA GLY A 399 -0.15 -0.50 10.86
C GLY A 399 0.56 -0.58 12.21
N VAL A 400 -0.16 -0.35 13.32
CA VAL A 400 0.38 -0.49 14.68
C VAL A 400 0.93 -1.89 14.92
N LEU A 401 0.19 -2.94 14.57
CA LEU A 401 0.62 -4.33 14.73
C LEU A 401 1.84 -4.66 13.85
N LYS A 402 1.89 -4.15 12.61
CA LYS A 402 3.04 -4.29 11.70
C LYS A 402 4.29 -3.62 12.29
N GLY A 403 4.15 -2.39 12.80
CA GLY A 403 5.24 -1.67 13.47
C GLY A 403 5.75 -2.33 14.74
N ALA A 404 4.91 -3.09 15.42
CA ALA A 404 5.29 -3.91 16.58
C ALA A 404 5.89 -5.28 16.18
N GLY A 405 5.89 -5.64 14.88
CA GLY A 405 6.33 -6.95 14.39
C GLY A 405 5.32 -8.10 14.59
N ASP A 406 4.06 -7.82 14.97
CA ASP A 406 3.01 -8.82 15.18
C ASP A 406 2.29 -9.22 13.87
N THR A 407 3.06 -9.42 12.81
CA THR A 407 2.58 -9.72 11.45
C THR A 407 1.98 -11.12 11.34
N TYR A 408 2.41 -12.06 12.18
CA TYR A 408 1.86 -13.41 12.21
C TYR A 408 0.36 -13.44 12.59
N TYR A 409 -0.05 -12.57 13.50
CA TYR A 409 -1.47 -12.43 13.84
C TYR A 409 -2.29 -11.86 12.67
N ILE A 410 -1.70 -10.90 11.96
CA ILE A 410 -2.32 -10.30 10.76
C ILE A 410 -2.50 -11.36 9.67
N MET A 411 -1.46 -12.14 9.38
CA MET A 411 -1.54 -13.26 8.43
C MET A 411 -2.67 -14.23 8.77
N LYS A 412 -2.82 -14.61 10.06
CA LYS A 412 -3.87 -15.54 10.51
C LYS A 412 -5.28 -15.01 10.24
N TYR A 413 -5.56 -13.76 10.62
CA TYR A 413 -6.90 -13.24 10.38
C TYR A 413 -7.15 -12.95 8.89
N SER A 414 -6.11 -12.61 8.11
CA SER A 414 -6.24 -12.48 6.65
C SER A 414 -6.56 -13.82 5.98
N LEU A 415 -5.92 -14.91 6.41
CA LEU A 415 -6.26 -16.26 5.95
C LEU A 415 -7.74 -16.58 6.23
N VAL A 416 -8.22 -16.32 7.44
CA VAL A 416 -9.59 -16.66 7.83
C VAL A 416 -10.59 -15.74 7.16
N SER A 417 -10.37 -14.42 7.21
CA SER A 417 -11.32 -13.42 6.73
C SER A 417 -11.29 -13.31 5.20
N VAL A 418 -10.13 -12.98 4.63
CA VAL A 418 -10.04 -12.62 3.21
C VAL A 418 -10.01 -13.83 2.30
N ALA A 419 -9.22 -14.86 2.65
CA ALA A 419 -9.07 -16.03 1.79
C ALA A 419 -10.23 -17.04 1.92
N ASN A 420 -10.92 -17.08 3.07
CA ASN A 420 -12.00 -18.05 3.29
C ASN A 420 -13.37 -17.39 3.45
N ILE A 421 -13.57 -16.55 4.45
CA ILE A 421 -14.90 -16.03 4.79
C ILE A 421 -15.45 -15.13 3.67
N ARG A 422 -14.63 -14.23 3.13
CA ARG A 422 -15.06 -13.30 2.06
C ARG A 422 -15.60 -14.06 0.83
N PRO A 423 -14.89 -15.00 0.19
CA PRO A 423 -15.42 -15.73 -0.96
C PRO A 423 -16.71 -16.50 -0.65
N ILE A 424 -16.78 -17.15 0.52
CA ILE A 424 -17.96 -17.92 0.93
C ILE A 424 -19.17 -17.00 1.08
N ILE A 425 -19.04 -15.90 1.83
CA ILE A 425 -20.14 -14.94 2.03
C ILE A 425 -20.50 -14.26 0.70
N THR A 426 -19.50 -13.93 -0.14
CA THR A 426 -19.77 -13.36 -1.45
C THR A 426 -20.62 -14.30 -2.28
N TYR A 427 -20.25 -15.58 -2.38
CA TYR A 427 -21.02 -16.58 -3.12
C TYR A 427 -22.45 -16.72 -2.57
N LEU A 428 -22.59 -16.83 -1.25
CA LEU A 428 -23.91 -16.94 -0.58
C LEU A 428 -24.79 -15.72 -0.87
N LEU A 429 -24.27 -14.52 -0.71
CA LEU A 429 -25.06 -13.29 -0.88
C LEU A 429 -25.34 -13.00 -2.36
N CYS A 430 -24.36 -13.17 -3.24
CA CYS A 430 -24.50 -12.84 -4.66
C CYS A 430 -25.36 -13.85 -5.41
N ILE A 431 -25.07 -15.14 -5.25
CA ILE A 431 -25.61 -16.21 -6.07
C ILE A 431 -26.77 -16.90 -5.36
N THR A 432 -26.56 -17.38 -4.12
CA THR A 432 -27.59 -18.18 -3.42
C THR A 432 -28.80 -17.32 -2.99
N LEU A 433 -28.54 -16.11 -2.47
CA LEU A 433 -29.61 -15.18 -2.08
C LEU A 433 -30.01 -14.21 -3.20
N GLY A 434 -29.35 -14.24 -4.35
CA GLY A 434 -29.70 -13.46 -5.53
C GLY A 434 -29.50 -11.94 -5.37
N LEU A 435 -28.72 -11.49 -4.39
CA LEU A 435 -28.47 -10.05 -4.16
C LEU A 435 -27.51 -9.43 -5.18
N GLY A 436 -26.91 -10.24 -6.08
CA GLY A 436 -26.02 -9.76 -7.13
C GLY A 436 -24.86 -8.94 -6.58
N LEU A 437 -24.53 -7.84 -7.26
CA LEU A 437 -23.41 -6.96 -6.89
C LEU A 437 -23.56 -6.32 -5.52
N PHE A 438 -24.78 -6.03 -5.08
CA PHE A 438 -25.07 -5.52 -3.73
C PHE A 438 -24.60 -6.50 -2.65
N GLY A 439 -24.86 -7.82 -2.86
CA GLY A 439 -24.37 -8.89 -1.99
C GLY A 439 -22.84 -8.97 -1.92
N ALA A 440 -22.15 -8.75 -3.04
CA ALA A 440 -20.68 -8.70 -3.08
C ALA A 440 -20.14 -7.58 -2.19
N TRP A 441 -20.68 -6.37 -2.29
CA TRP A 441 -20.25 -5.23 -1.49
C TRP A 441 -20.60 -5.36 -0.01
N LEU A 442 -21.73 -6.01 0.33
CA LEU A 442 -22.05 -6.38 1.72
C LEU A 442 -21.00 -7.34 2.28
N SER A 443 -20.61 -8.35 1.51
CA SER A 443 -19.54 -9.27 1.89
C SER A 443 -18.21 -8.55 2.15
N LEU A 444 -17.85 -7.60 1.29
CA LEU A 444 -16.65 -6.77 1.47
C LEU A 444 -16.73 -5.92 2.73
N CYS A 445 -17.88 -5.29 3.01
CA CYS A 445 -18.10 -4.52 4.23
C CYS A 445 -18.00 -5.40 5.49
N PHE A 446 -18.58 -6.62 5.45
CA PHE A 446 -18.47 -7.58 6.53
C PHE A 446 -17.03 -8.00 6.79
N ASP A 447 -16.27 -8.33 5.74
CA ASP A 447 -14.87 -8.71 5.84
C ASP A 447 -14.00 -7.57 6.43
N GLN A 448 -14.19 -6.33 5.97
CA GLN A 448 -13.48 -5.17 6.53
C GLN A 448 -13.80 -4.99 8.03
N SER A 449 -15.07 -5.18 8.41
CA SER A 449 -15.52 -5.10 9.80
C SER A 449 -14.92 -6.22 10.66
N LEU A 450 -14.85 -7.44 10.13
CA LEU A 450 -14.25 -8.58 10.82
C LEU A 450 -12.75 -8.37 11.04
N ARG A 451 -12.03 -7.89 10.02
CA ARG A 451 -10.60 -7.55 10.13
C ARG A 451 -10.36 -6.41 11.12
N LEU A 452 -11.22 -5.40 11.12
CA LEU A 452 -11.18 -4.35 12.13
C LEU A 452 -11.36 -4.94 13.52
N CYS A 453 -12.37 -5.79 13.73
CA CYS A 453 -12.63 -6.43 15.02
C CYS A 453 -11.40 -7.22 15.51
N CYS A 454 -10.81 -8.04 14.66
CA CYS A 454 -9.61 -8.81 14.98
C CYS A 454 -8.43 -7.90 15.36
N SER A 455 -8.11 -6.90 14.54
CA SER A 455 -6.99 -6.00 14.79
C SER A 455 -7.20 -5.11 16.03
N TYR A 456 -8.42 -4.64 16.26
CA TYR A 456 -8.79 -3.85 17.43
C TYR A 456 -8.74 -4.66 18.73
N LEU A 457 -9.28 -5.88 18.73
CA LEU A 457 -9.20 -6.78 19.89
C LEU A 457 -7.74 -7.10 20.25
N ARG A 458 -6.90 -7.33 19.21
CA ARG A 458 -5.46 -7.54 19.43
C ARG A 458 -4.79 -6.30 20.01
N PHE A 459 -5.15 -5.12 19.49
CA PHE A 459 -4.65 -3.83 19.98
C PHE A 459 -5.01 -3.60 21.45
N ILE A 460 -6.27 -3.85 21.87
CA ILE A 460 -6.71 -3.64 23.25
C ILE A 460 -6.01 -4.60 24.21
N ARG A 461 -5.90 -5.88 23.83
CA ARG A 461 -5.24 -6.90 24.67
C ARG A 461 -3.77 -6.59 24.95
N GLY A 462 -3.11 -5.74 24.18
CA GLY A 462 -1.75 -5.25 24.44
C GLY A 462 -0.63 -6.28 24.24
N THR A 463 -0.94 -7.50 23.83
CA THR A 463 0.05 -8.59 23.65
C THR A 463 1.12 -8.29 22.60
N TRP A 464 0.82 -7.38 21.65
CA TRP A 464 1.75 -6.89 20.63
C TRP A 464 2.89 -6.04 21.22
N GLN A 465 2.71 -5.45 22.41
CA GLN A 465 3.70 -4.58 23.06
C GLN A 465 4.95 -5.33 23.52
N HIS A 466 4.84 -6.64 23.72
CA HIS A 466 5.92 -7.52 24.19
C HIS A 466 6.59 -8.30 23.05
N LYS A 467 6.26 -8.02 21.80
CA LYS A 467 6.92 -8.65 20.65
C LYS A 467 8.36 -8.16 20.52
N VAL A 468 9.26 -9.09 20.27
CA VAL A 468 10.67 -8.82 19.97
C VAL A 468 10.84 -8.81 18.46
N VAL A 469 11.46 -7.75 17.94
CA VAL A 469 11.73 -7.54 16.51
C VAL A 469 13.21 -7.32 16.29
#